data_6208fb3237e60f92c5cdafd8549fc670
#
_entry.id   6208fb3237e60f92c5cdafd8549fc670
#
_cell.length_a   1.000
_cell.length_b   1.000
_cell.length_c   1.000
_cell.angle_alpha   90.00
_cell.angle_beta   90.00
_cell.angle_gamma   90.00
#
_symmetry.space_group_name_H-M   'P 1'
#
loop_
_entity.id
_entity.type
_entity.pdbx_description
1 polymer ?
#
loop_
_entity_poly.entity_id
_entity_poly.type
_entity_poly.pdbx_seq_one_letter_code
_entity_poly.pdbx_strand_id
1 'polypeptide(L)'
;MDGVKYDGEKPKMHLLPPKAINEVAKVLTFGAQKYDEENWRKLEDLQSRYSSGALRHIFAHLDSEDLDPESGLSHLAHAICCLLFKLEIELENAKIEEEKPREPDEQQHQARDQSFESDRLYEADNKERSVQHIKHLVQYYSS
;
A
#
# COMPACT_ATOMS: atom_id res chain seq x y z
N MET A 1 -17.59 -44.13 2.09
CA MET A 1 -17.17 -42.97 1.28
C MET A 1 -16.13 -42.21 2.08
N ASP A 2 -14.94 -42.11 1.55
CA ASP A 2 -13.90 -41.33 2.18
C ASP A 2 -14.17 -39.84 1.94
N GLY A 3 -14.21 -39.07 3.03
CA GLY A 3 -14.46 -37.62 2.96
C GLY A 3 -13.28 -36.93 2.30
N VAL A 4 -13.51 -36.15 1.25
CA VAL A 4 -12.51 -35.35 0.57
C VAL A 4 -12.68 -33.89 0.97
N LYS A 5 -11.59 -33.22 1.41
CA LYS A 5 -11.56 -31.80 1.75
C LYS A 5 -10.46 -31.11 0.95
N TYR A 6 -10.83 -30.09 0.17
CA TYR A 6 -9.89 -29.31 -0.66
C TYR A 6 -9.39 -28.08 0.14
N ASP A 7 -8.29 -28.25 0.87
CA ASP A 7 -7.66 -27.20 1.70
C ASP A 7 -6.27 -26.77 1.21
N GLY A 8 -5.84 -27.24 0.03
CA GLY A 8 -4.46 -27.12 -0.45
C GLY A 8 -3.95 -25.68 -0.59
N GLU A 9 -4.84 -24.73 -0.91
CA GLU A 9 -4.49 -23.31 -1.12
C GLU A 9 -4.87 -22.40 0.05
N LYS A 10 -5.50 -22.93 1.10
CA LYS A 10 -5.89 -22.13 2.26
C LYS A 10 -4.72 -21.92 3.22
N PRO A 11 -4.65 -20.73 3.89
CA PRO A 11 -3.67 -20.50 4.93
C PRO A 11 -3.74 -21.58 6.01
N LYS A 12 -2.57 -22.12 6.36
CA LYS A 12 -2.43 -23.19 7.36
C LYS A 12 -2.38 -22.61 8.77
N MET A 13 -3.51 -22.32 9.36
CA MET A 13 -3.64 -21.67 10.67
C MET A 13 -2.94 -22.41 11.81
N HIS A 14 -2.75 -23.75 11.70
CA HIS A 14 -2.02 -24.55 12.68
C HIS A 14 -0.51 -24.27 12.73
N LEU A 15 0.05 -23.52 11.78
CA LEU A 15 1.44 -23.07 11.80
C LEU A 15 1.66 -21.87 12.71
N LEU A 16 0.60 -21.20 13.15
CA LEU A 16 0.71 -20.08 14.09
C LEU A 16 1.21 -20.62 15.46
N PRO A 17 2.22 -19.99 16.09
CA PRO A 17 2.75 -20.42 17.37
C PRO A 17 1.73 -20.15 18.49
N PRO A 18 1.11 -21.18 19.11
CA PRO A 18 -0.04 -20.98 19.98
C PRO A 18 0.26 -20.20 21.25
N LYS A 19 1.46 -20.35 21.82
CA LYS A 19 1.86 -19.60 23.02
C LYS A 19 1.98 -18.11 22.73
N ALA A 20 2.62 -17.74 21.62
CA ALA A 20 2.77 -16.34 21.24
C ALA A 20 1.42 -15.70 20.94
N ILE A 21 0.53 -16.41 20.23
CA ILE A 21 -0.84 -15.91 19.95
C ILE A 21 -1.63 -15.72 21.24
N ASN A 22 -1.49 -16.60 22.22
CA ASN A 22 -2.14 -16.46 23.52
C ASN A 22 -1.64 -15.21 24.28
N GLU A 23 -0.34 -14.92 24.26
CA GLU A 23 0.20 -13.69 24.88
C GLU A 23 -0.32 -12.41 24.18
N VAL A 24 -0.40 -12.43 22.86
CA VAL A 24 -1.02 -11.34 22.09
C VAL A 24 -2.50 -11.15 22.48
N ALA A 25 -3.25 -12.24 22.61
CA ALA A 25 -4.65 -12.17 23.03
C ALA A 25 -4.82 -11.58 24.44
N LYS A 26 -3.90 -11.85 25.39
CA LYS A 26 -3.91 -11.22 26.71
C LYS A 26 -3.74 -9.69 26.61
N VAL A 27 -2.84 -9.19 25.77
CA VAL A 27 -2.64 -7.75 25.55
C VAL A 27 -3.90 -7.12 24.96
N LEU A 28 -4.52 -7.77 23.96
CA LEU A 28 -5.77 -7.29 23.37
C LEU A 28 -6.91 -7.23 24.42
N THR A 29 -7.00 -8.24 25.28
CA THR A 29 -7.99 -8.28 26.37
C THR A 29 -7.76 -7.15 27.37
N PHE A 30 -6.50 -6.91 27.76
CA PHE A 30 -6.14 -5.78 28.64
C PHE A 30 -6.51 -4.43 28.00
N GLY A 31 -6.21 -4.25 26.72
CA GLY A 31 -6.57 -3.04 25.97
C GLY A 31 -8.09 -2.82 25.88
N ALA A 32 -8.86 -3.88 25.60
CA ALA A 32 -10.32 -3.83 25.53
C ALA A 32 -10.97 -3.45 26.85
N GLN A 33 -10.44 -3.92 27.99
CA GLN A 33 -10.90 -3.53 29.32
C GLN A 33 -10.63 -2.05 29.63
N LYS A 34 -9.57 -1.49 29.08
CA LYS A 34 -9.16 -0.09 29.33
C LYS A 34 -9.88 0.90 28.41
N TYR A 35 -10.11 0.55 27.15
CA TYR A 35 -10.48 1.48 26.09
C TYR A 35 -11.73 1.10 25.28
N ASP A 36 -12.36 -0.05 25.48
CA ASP A 36 -13.35 -0.64 24.58
C ASP A 36 -12.73 -1.43 23.41
N GLU A 37 -13.42 -2.47 22.96
CA GLU A 37 -12.90 -3.46 21.99
C GLU A 37 -12.53 -2.85 20.61
N GLU A 38 -13.33 -1.92 20.12
CA GLU A 38 -13.15 -1.30 18.80
C GLU A 38 -12.50 0.10 18.88
N ASN A 39 -11.99 0.51 20.03
CA ASN A 39 -11.42 1.85 20.20
C ASN A 39 -10.25 2.12 19.26
N TRP A 40 -9.46 1.11 18.95
CA TRP A 40 -8.30 1.22 18.07
C TRP A 40 -8.65 1.69 16.65
N ARG A 41 -9.87 1.40 16.15
CA ARG A 41 -10.35 1.83 14.83
C ARG A 41 -10.68 3.33 14.78
N LYS A 42 -10.93 3.95 15.92
CA LYS A 42 -11.38 5.35 16.05
C LYS A 42 -10.23 6.36 16.18
N LEU A 43 -8.98 5.88 16.20
CA LEU A 43 -7.83 6.73 16.43
C LEU A 43 -7.46 7.50 15.16
N GLU A 44 -7.28 8.82 15.30
CA GLU A 44 -6.62 9.66 14.30
C GLU A 44 -5.14 9.28 14.23
N ASP A 45 -4.53 9.39 13.04
CA ASP A 45 -3.13 9.03 12.79
C ASP A 45 -2.74 7.61 13.24
N LEU A 46 -3.68 6.68 13.14
CA LEU A 46 -3.54 5.29 13.60
C LEU A 46 -2.22 4.66 13.15
N GLN A 47 -1.84 4.83 11.87
CA GLN A 47 -0.61 4.27 11.30
C GLN A 47 0.64 4.77 12.03
N SER A 48 0.74 6.07 12.29
CA SER A 48 1.88 6.68 13.00
C SER A 48 1.90 6.28 14.47
N ARG A 49 0.74 6.32 15.13
CA ARG A 49 0.61 6.01 16.57
C ARG A 49 0.97 4.55 16.87
N TYR A 50 0.50 3.59 16.08
CA TYR A 50 0.85 2.18 16.26
C TYR A 50 2.27 1.86 15.84
N SER A 51 2.85 2.55 14.85
CA SER A 51 4.28 2.44 14.55
C SER A 51 5.13 2.87 15.75
N SER A 52 4.83 4.03 16.32
CA SER A 52 5.53 4.54 17.50
C SER A 52 5.33 3.62 18.72
N GLY A 53 4.12 3.07 18.92
CA GLY A 53 3.83 2.09 19.96
C GLY A 53 4.66 0.83 19.81
N ALA A 54 4.66 0.23 18.62
CA ALA A 54 5.45 -0.97 18.32
C ALA A 54 6.93 -0.75 18.59
N LEU A 55 7.51 0.36 18.10
CA LEU A 55 8.92 0.68 18.28
C LEU A 55 9.28 0.88 19.76
N ARG A 56 8.46 1.59 20.56
CA ARG A 56 8.69 1.73 22.01
C ARG A 56 8.79 0.38 22.69
N HIS A 57 7.87 -0.53 22.42
CA HIS A 57 7.89 -1.86 23.03
C HIS A 57 9.06 -2.70 22.55
N ILE A 58 9.45 -2.60 21.26
CA ILE A 58 10.64 -3.27 20.74
C ILE A 58 11.90 -2.74 21.43
N PHE A 59 12.05 -1.41 21.56
CA PHE A 59 13.23 -0.82 22.19
C PHE A 59 13.31 -1.15 23.69
N ALA A 60 12.18 -1.14 24.42
CA ALA A 60 12.15 -1.56 25.82
C ALA A 60 12.62 -3.02 25.97
N HIS A 61 12.15 -3.93 25.10
CA HIS A 61 12.61 -5.31 25.12
C HIS A 61 14.10 -5.43 24.78
N LEU A 62 14.62 -4.69 23.82
CA LEU A 62 16.05 -4.67 23.48
C LEU A 62 16.91 -4.11 24.62
N ASP A 63 16.36 -3.24 25.44
CA ASP A 63 17.00 -2.69 26.65
C ASP A 63 16.83 -3.59 27.88
N SER A 64 16.44 -4.85 27.67
CA SER A 64 16.26 -5.89 28.68
C SER A 64 15.05 -5.68 29.63
N GLU A 65 14.07 -4.89 29.23
CA GLU A 65 12.79 -4.80 29.89
C GLU A 65 11.81 -5.77 29.21
N ASP A 66 11.61 -6.96 29.77
CA ASP A 66 10.80 -8.00 29.15
C ASP A 66 9.29 -7.75 29.26
N LEU A 67 8.86 -7.15 30.36
CA LEU A 67 7.46 -6.96 30.68
C LEU A 67 7.14 -5.46 30.79
N ASP A 68 6.04 -5.08 30.16
CA ASP A 68 5.49 -3.72 30.26
C ASP A 68 5.04 -3.44 31.71
N PRO A 69 5.53 -2.38 32.36
CA PRO A 69 5.24 -2.11 33.77
C PRO A 69 3.78 -1.77 34.06
N GLU A 70 3.01 -1.33 33.07
CA GLU A 70 1.59 -1.02 33.23
C GLU A 70 0.73 -2.29 33.24
N SER A 71 0.95 -3.18 32.27
CA SER A 71 0.13 -4.37 32.04
C SER A 71 0.71 -5.65 32.71
N GLY A 72 2.01 -5.68 32.97
CA GLY A 72 2.73 -6.88 33.39
C GLY A 72 2.84 -7.93 32.27
N LEU A 73 2.57 -7.56 31.01
CA LEU A 73 2.57 -8.43 29.84
C LEU A 73 3.82 -8.17 28.98
N SER A 74 4.18 -9.12 28.16
CA SER A 74 5.39 -9.05 27.32
C SER A 74 5.37 -7.84 26.40
N HIS A 75 6.48 -7.07 26.36
CA HIS A 75 6.68 -5.99 25.39
C HIS A 75 6.61 -6.50 23.95
N LEU A 76 7.11 -7.72 23.66
CA LEU A 76 6.96 -8.29 22.32
C LEU A 76 5.50 -8.54 21.94
N ALA A 77 4.67 -8.99 22.89
CA ALA A 77 3.24 -9.17 22.63
C ALA A 77 2.55 -7.82 22.35
N HIS A 78 2.89 -6.75 23.07
CA HIS A 78 2.41 -5.40 22.81
C HIS A 78 2.84 -4.88 21.43
N ALA A 79 4.09 -5.11 21.03
CA ALA A 79 4.58 -4.72 19.71
C ALA A 79 3.81 -5.45 18.59
N ILE A 80 3.56 -6.75 18.76
CA ILE A 80 2.78 -7.56 17.80
C ILE A 80 1.35 -7.04 17.71
N CYS A 81 0.69 -6.68 18.82
CA CYS A 81 -0.65 -6.08 18.80
C CYS A 81 -0.69 -4.80 17.97
N CYS A 82 0.28 -3.90 18.16
CA CYS A 82 0.38 -2.67 17.37
C CYS A 82 0.51 -2.97 15.86
N LEU A 83 1.33 -3.95 15.50
CA LEU A 83 1.54 -4.36 14.10
C LEU A 83 0.32 -5.07 13.51
N LEU A 84 -0.43 -5.86 14.30
CA LEU A 84 -1.68 -6.48 13.85
C LEU A 84 -2.72 -5.42 13.48
N PHE A 85 -2.92 -4.39 14.31
CA PHE A 85 -3.83 -3.30 14.01
C PHE A 85 -3.44 -2.54 12.74
N LYS A 86 -2.14 -2.28 12.56
CA LYS A 86 -1.64 -1.66 11.32
C LYS A 86 -1.95 -2.51 10.10
N LEU A 87 -1.61 -3.79 10.16
CA LEU A 87 -1.81 -4.72 9.05
C LEU A 87 -3.29 -4.84 8.69
N GLU A 88 -4.18 -4.92 9.69
CA GLU A 88 -5.64 -5.00 9.45
C GLU A 88 -6.14 -3.79 8.68
N ILE A 89 -5.76 -2.57 9.09
CA ILE A 89 -6.15 -1.33 8.40
C ILE A 89 -5.56 -1.25 6.99
N GLU A 90 -4.32 -1.67 6.79
CA GLU A 90 -3.70 -1.70 5.46
C GLU A 90 -4.46 -2.62 4.51
N LEU A 91 -4.87 -3.80 4.98
CA LEU A 91 -5.64 -4.76 4.20
C LEU A 91 -7.07 -4.27 3.90
N GLU A 92 -7.71 -3.59 4.86
CA GLU A 92 -9.03 -2.98 4.66
C GLU A 92 -8.97 -1.85 3.62
N ASN A 93 -7.95 -0.98 3.71
CA ASN A 93 -7.77 0.13 2.75
C ASN A 93 -7.44 -0.38 1.34
N ALA A 94 -6.62 -1.41 1.20
CA ALA A 94 -6.31 -2.01 -0.09
C ALA A 94 -7.56 -2.55 -0.80
N LYS A 95 -8.49 -3.18 -0.08
CA LYS A 95 -9.77 -3.64 -0.64
C LYS A 95 -10.64 -2.48 -1.12
N ILE A 96 -10.68 -1.37 -0.36
CA ILE A 96 -11.45 -0.17 -0.73
C ILE A 96 -10.89 0.46 -2.02
N GLU A 97 -9.57 0.45 -2.21
CA GLU A 97 -8.93 0.97 -3.41
C GLU A 97 -9.20 0.08 -4.64
N GLU A 98 -9.22 -1.24 -4.47
CA GLU A 98 -9.56 -2.17 -5.55
C GLU A 98 -11.04 -2.06 -5.99
N GLU A 99 -11.95 -1.75 -5.07
CA GLU A 99 -13.38 -1.60 -5.34
C GLU A 99 -13.76 -0.21 -5.89
N LYS A 100 -12.88 0.78 -5.82
CA LYS A 100 -13.13 2.09 -6.44
C LYS A 100 -13.18 1.95 -7.96
N PRO A 101 -14.22 2.49 -8.63
CA PRO A 101 -14.22 2.61 -10.08
C PRO A 101 -12.95 3.36 -10.48
N ARG A 102 -12.14 2.79 -11.36
CA ARG A 102 -10.98 3.50 -11.92
C ARG A 102 -11.52 4.71 -12.66
N GLU A 103 -11.30 5.90 -12.12
CA GLU A 103 -11.53 7.12 -12.88
C GLU A 103 -10.67 7.04 -14.14
N PRO A 104 -11.23 7.41 -15.32
CA PRO A 104 -10.43 7.43 -16.55
C PRO A 104 -9.23 8.36 -16.31
N ASP A 105 -8.05 7.83 -16.56
CA ASP A 105 -6.78 8.53 -16.39
C ASP A 105 -6.73 9.74 -17.33
N GLU A 106 -7.19 10.90 -16.86
CA GLU A 106 -7.19 12.17 -17.61
C GLU A 106 -5.78 12.54 -18.04
N GLN A 107 -4.75 12.07 -17.35
CA GLN A 107 -3.35 12.32 -17.71
C GLN A 107 -2.92 11.52 -18.94
N GLN A 108 -3.44 10.29 -19.14
CA GLN A 108 -3.18 9.53 -20.35
C GLN A 108 -3.92 10.09 -21.57
N HIS A 109 -5.09 10.71 -21.39
CA HIS A 109 -5.79 11.40 -22.47
C HIS A 109 -5.06 12.67 -22.89
N GLN A 110 -4.58 13.49 -21.96
CA GLN A 110 -3.80 14.70 -22.26
C GLN A 110 -2.45 14.38 -22.89
N ALA A 111 -1.75 13.32 -22.44
CA ALA A 111 -0.50 12.87 -23.06
C ALA A 111 -0.71 12.33 -24.49
N ARG A 112 -1.81 11.65 -24.77
CA ARG A 112 -2.17 11.20 -26.12
C ARG A 112 -2.51 12.35 -27.06
N ASP A 113 -3.28 13.33 -26.60
CA ASP A 113 -3.64 14.51 -27.38
C ASP A 113 -2.40 15.36 -27.70
N GLN A 114 -1.49 15.55 -26.73
CA GLN A 114 -0.24 16.29 -26.96
C GLN A 114 0.72 15.56 -27.91
N SER A 115 0.78 14.23 -27.88
CA SER A 115 1.60 13.46 -28.82
C SER A 115 1.02 13.52 -30.24
N PHE A 116 -0.30 13.46 -30.38
CA PHE A 116 -0.96 13.56 -31.67
C PHE A 116 -0.82 14.96 -32.30
N GLU A 117 -0.83 16.01 -31.50
CA GLU A 117 -0.63 17.39 -31.96
C GLU A 117 0.83 17.65 -32.34
N SER A 118 1.81 17.10 -31.61
CA SER A 118 3.23 17.18 -31.95
C SER A 118 3.58 16.44 -33.25
N ASP A 119 2.99 15.28 -33.50
CA ASP A 119 3.19 14.52 -34.73
C ASP A 119 2.62 15.25 -35.95
N ARG A 120 1.46 15.89 -35.81
CA ARG A 120 0.86 16.73 -36.87
C ARG A 120 1.71 17.94 -37.22
N LEU A 121 2.30 18.61 -36.22
CA LEU A 121 3.19 19.75 -36.41
C LEU A 121 4.50 19.32 -37.08
N TYR A 122 5.06 18.18 -36.69
CA TYR A 122 6.26 17.63 -37.31
C TYR A 122 6.04 17.25 -38.78
N GLU A 123 4.90 16.62 -39.12
CA GLU A 123 4.54 16.31 -40.51
C GLU A 123 4.33 17.57 -41.36
N ALA A 124 3.71 18.62 -40.80
CA ALA A 124 3.50 19.89 -41.51
C ALA A 124 4.83 20.61 -41.83
N ASP A 125 5.75 20.70 -40.84
CA ASP A 125 7.07 21.30 -41.02
C ASP A 125 7.93 20.54 -42.05
N ASN A 126 7.87 19.20 -42.03
CA ASN A 126 8.60 18.34 -42.96
C ASN A 126 8.09 18.50 -44.40
N LYS A 127 6.77 18.68 -44.57
CA LYS A 127 6.14 18.92 -45.86
C LYS A 127 6.51 20.28 -46.43
N GLU A 128 6.57 21.30 -45.59
CA GLU A 128 6.97 22.69 -45.99
C GLU A 128 8.45 22.76 -46.38
N ARG A 129 9.34 22.11 -45.64
CA ARG A 129 10.76 21.96 -45.97
C ARG A 129 10.98 21.25 -47.29
N SER A 130 10.23 20.17 -47.56
CA SER A 130 10.31 19.43 -48.83
C SER A 130 9.87 20.30 -50.01
N VAL A 131 8.82 21.09 -49.87
CA VAL A 131 8.34 22.01 -50.92
C VAL A 131 9.36 23.15 -51.19
N GLN A 132 9.98 23.71 -50.15
CA GLN A 132 11.02 24.70 -50.27
C GLN A 132 12.28 24.16 -50.98
N HIS A 133 12.68 22.93 -50.64
CA HIS A 133 13.81 22.27 -51.28
C HIS A 133 13.57 22.05 -52.76
N ILE A 134 12.40 21.61 -53.16
CA ILE A 134 12.01 21.43 -54.58
C ILE A 134 12.01 22.77 -55.32
N LYS A 135 11.46 23.83 -54.73
CA LYS A 135 11.50 25.19 -55.33
C LYS A 135 12.91 25.67 -55.60
N HIS A 136 13.81 25.42 -54.65
CA HIS A 136 15.21 25.81 -54.79
C HIS A 136 15.93 25.03 -55.91
N LEU A 137 15.69 23.75 -56.04
CA LEU A 137 16.18 22.91 -57.11
C LEU A 137 15.68 23.35 -58.49
N VAL A 138 14.39 23.66 -58.62
CA VAL A 138 13.80 24.13 -59.90
C VAL A 138 14.44 25.46 -60.30
N GLN A 139 14.69 26.38 -59.39
CA GLN A 139 15.30 27.67 -59.69
C GLN A 139 16.78 27.51 -60.09
N TYR A 140 17.51 26.58 -59.52
CA TYR A 140 18.90 26.27 -59.84
C TYR A 140 19.07 25.69 -61.24
N TYR A 141 18.15 24.81 -61.69
CA TYR A 141 18.22 24.19 -63.02
C TYR A 141 17.55 24.98 -64.15
N SER A 142 16.90 26.10 -63.85
CA SER A 142 16.24 27.00 -64.81
C SER A 142 17.08 28.24 -65.16
N SER A 143 18.27 28.37 -64.57
CA SER A 143 19.25 29.45 -64.86
C SER A 143 20.38 28.92 -65.71
#